data_8224d9629bd2d7f3a85b51c83e9415e2
#
_entry.id   8224d9629bd2d7f3a85b51c83e9415e2
#
_cell.length_a   1.000
_cell.length_b   1.000
_cell.length_c   1.000
_cell.angle_alpha   90.00
_cell.angle_beta   90.00
_cell.angle_gamma   90.00
#
_symmetry.space_group_name_H-M   'P 1'
#
loop_
_entity.id
_entity.type
_entity.pdbx_description
1 polymer ?
#
loop_
_entity_poly.entity_id
_entity_poly.type
_entity_poly.pdbx_seq_one_letter_code
_entity_poly.pdbx_strand_id
1 'polypeptide(L)'
;MANKSLLTNNLVGLGPSYTEFTSVAKMFNEYIAVTVRPDSALKTGRELIERLKKDPAALSLGVATSFGNLNHQGVAAAFKDAGIDARKVRTVIFPSGGAATTALFGGHVDVAPITLAFAASLLRNNQVRILAMSAPNRLPGLLAEVPTWREQGYDILVTNWRGFVGPKGMSAAQIAYWENVLKRLSESDEWKAELETNFWSGDFMGSADMLKFLERDNAQARGFLVDIGLAK
;
A
#
# COMPACT_ATOMS: atom_id res chain seq x y z
N MET A 1 11.00 6.27 12.06
CA MET A 1 10.73 5.27 11.00
C MET A 1 10.14 5.99 9.80
N ALA A 2 10.54 5.64 8.58
CA ALA A 2 10.07 6.20 7.32
C ALA A 2 9.19 5.19 6.56
N ASN A 3 8.35 5.69 5.68
CA ASN A 3 7.49 4.90 4.82
C ASN A 3 7.22 5.65 3.49
N LYS A 4 6.41 5.09 2.62
CA LYS A 4 6.09 5.67 1.31
C LYS A 4 5.52 7.10 1.38
N SER A 5 4.89 7.50 2.49
CA SER A 5 4.41 8.88 2.65
C SER A 5 5.54 9.92 2.67
N LEU A 6 6.77 9.53 2.99
CA LEU A 6 7.94 10.42 2.87
C LEU A 6 8.11 10.92 1.43
N LEU A 7 7.87 10.06 0.45
CA LEU A 7 7.95 10.42 -0.97
C LEU A 7 6.71 11.16 -1.45
N THR A 8 5.53 10.59 -1.19
CA THR A 8 4.26 11.14 -1.71
C THR A 8 3.94 12.51 -1.13
N ASN A 9 4.18 12.74 0.17
CA ASN A 9 3.96 14.05 0.78
C ASN A 9 4.87 15.12 0.18
N ASN A 10 6.15 14.80 -0.06
CA ASN A 10 7.05 15.75 -0.73
C ASN A 10 6.57 16.09 -2.14
N LEU A 11 6.14 15.10 -2.91
CA LEU A 11 5.67 15.29 -4.29
C LEU A 11 4.42 16.17 -4.41
N VAL A 12 3.62 16.26 -3.35
CA VAL A 12 2.45 17.16 -3.28
C VAL A 12 2.70 18.42 -2.43
N GLY A 13 3.96 18.68 -2.05
CA GLY A 13 4.35 19.91 -1.34
C GLY A 13 4.03 19.91 0.16
N LEU A 14 3.77 18.76 0.77
CA LEU A 14 3.37 18.62 2.18
C LEU A 14 4.50 18.16 3.12
N GLY A 15 5.73 18.03 2.64
CA GLY A 15 6.83 17.54 3.48
C GLY A 15 8.21 17.67 2.84
N PRO A 16 9.28 17.36 3.60
CA PRO A 16 10.65 17.43 3.13
C PRO A 16 10.94 16.35 2.09
N SER A 17 11.95 16.60 1.25
CA SER A 17 12.46 15.59 0.32
C SER A 17 13.16 14.45 1.06
N TYR A 18 13.09 13.23 0.52
CA TYR A 18 13.88 12.12 1.04
C TYR A 18 15.38 12.39 1.01
N THR A 19 15.86 13.30 0.13
CA THR A 19 17.26 13.74 0.03
C THR A 19 17.72 14.62 1.20
N GLU A 20 16.81 15.05 2.05
CA GLU A 20 17.10 15.79 3.28
C GLU A 20 17.42 14.86 4.47
N PHE A 21 17.36 13.57 4.24
CA PHE A 21 17.67 12.54 5.23
C PHE A 21 18.81 11.65 4.76
N THR A 22 19.45 10.97 5.71
CA THR A 22 20.39 9.87 5.44
C THR A 22 19.62 8.56 5.47
N SER A 23 19.63 7.79 4.37
CA SER A 23 19.07 6.44 4.34
C SER A 23 19.87 5.53 5.28
N VAL A 24 19.19 4.70 6.06
CA VAL A 24 19.84 3.74 6.98
C VAL A 24 19.52 2.30 6.57
N ALA A 25 18.25 1.91 6.62
CA ALA A 25 17.82 0.60 6.14
C ALA A 25 16.33 0.56 5.82
N LYS A 26 15.95 -0.21 4.81
CA LYS A 26 14.59 -0.69 4.59
C LYS A 26 14.42 -2.03 5.28
N MET A 27 13.27 -2.27 5.90
CA MET A 27 13.06 -3.47 6.72
C MET A 27 12.03 -4.43 6.12
N PHE A 28 10.87 -3.92 5.68
CA PHE A 28 9.78 -4.75 5.22
C PHE A 28 8.81 -3.99 4.30
N ASN A 29 7.95 -4.76 3.65
CA ASN A 29 6.82 -4.27 2.87
C ASN A 29 5.50 -4.67 3.53
N GLU A 30 4.57 -3.76 3.54
CA GLU A 30 3.15 -3.94 3.83
C GLU A 30 2.37 -3.77 2.52
N TYR A 31 1.26 -4.47 2.38
CA TYR A 31 0.45 -4.46 1.17
C TYR A 31 -0.94 -3.88 1.41
N ILE A 32 -1.67 -3.64 0.33
CA ILE A 32 -3.03 -3.12 0.35
C ILE A 32 -3.99 -4.22 -0.10
N ALA A 33 -5.08 -4.36 0.64
CA ALA A 33 -6.22 -5.21 0.30
C ALA A 33 -7.39 -4.35 -0.21
N VAL A 34 -8.07 -4.81 -1.23
CA VAL A 34 -9.32 -4.22 -1.71
C VAL A 34 -10.47 -5.01 -1.12
N THR A 35 -11.21 -4.38 -0.21
CA THR A 35 -12.25 -5.05 0.58
C THR A 35 -13.65 -4.60 0.18
N VAL A 36 -14.59 -5.53 0.33
CA VAL A 36 -16.03 -5.32 0.20
C VAL A 36 -16.75 -6.00 1.37
N ARG A 37 -18.04 -5.69 1.56
CA ARG A 37 -18.86 -6.44 2.51
C ARG A 37 -18.96 -7.92 2.13
N PRO A 38 -19.18 -8.84 3.08
CA PRO A 38 -19.30 -10.28 2.80
C PRO A 38 -20.44 -10.62 1.84
N ASP A 39 -21.57 -9.87 1.93
CA ASP A 39 -22.75 -10.01 1.10
C ASP A 39 -22.65 -9.35 -0.28
N SER A 40 -21.55 -8.63 -0.57
CA SER A 40 -21.34 -7.97 -1.85
C SER A 40 -21.49 -8.92 -3.04
N ALA A 41 -22.10 -8.43 -4.11
CA ALA A 41 -22.17 -9.15 -5.38
C ALA A 41 -20.80 -9.33 -6.04
N LEU A 42 -19.81 -8.45 -5.72
CA LEU A 42 -18.44 -8.57 -6.21
C LEU A 42 -17.73 -9.72 -5.51
N LYS A 43 -17.12 -10.61 -6.29
CA LYS A 43 -16.37 -11.77 -5.79
C LYS A 43 -14.87 -11.65 -6.05
N THR A 44 -14.46 -10.89 -7.07
CA THR A 44 -13.08 -10.77 -7.53
C THR A 44 -12.72 -9.33 -7.85
N GLY A 45 -11.42 -9.01 -7.87
CA GLY A 45 -10.92 -7.74 -8.34
C GLY A 45 -11.22 -7.52 -9.83
N ARG A 46 -11.22 -8.60 -10.61
CA ARG A 46 -11.59 -8.54 -12.04
C ARG A 46 -13.02 -8.05 -12.22
N GLU A 47 -13.99 -8.58 -11.48
CA GLU A 47 -15.38 -8.12 -11.53
C GLU A 47 -15.53 -6.65 -11.15
N LEU A 48 -14.76 -6.18 -10.15
CA LEU A 48 -14.69 -4.76 -9.80
C LEU A 48 -14.23 -3.93 -11.00
N ILE A 49 -13.14 -4.31 -11.65
CA ILE A 49 -12.60 -3.61 -12.80
C ILE A 49 -13.58 -3.62 -13.97
N GLU A 50 -14.18 -4.77 -14.30
CA GLU A 50 -15.16 -4.88 -15.39
C GLU A 50 -16.39 -4.00 -15.15
N ARG A 51 -16.83 -3.90 -13.90
CA ARG A 51 -17.95 -3.03 -13.55
C ARG A 51 -17.63 -1.55 -13.74
N LEU A 52 -16.44 -1.13 -13.27
CA LEU A 52 -15.98 0.26 -13.40
C LEU A 52 -15.58 0.62 -14.83
N LYS A 53 -15.19 -0.34 -15.67
CA LYS A 53 -15.01 -0.12 -17.11
C LYS A 53 -16.31 0.26 -17.83
N LYS A 54 -17.40 -0.36 -17.43
CA LYS A 54 -18.74 -0.08 -18.04
C LYS A 54 -19.24 1.28 -17.57
N ASP A 55 -19.11 1.57 -16.28
CA ASP A 55 -19.51 2.84 -15.67
C ASP A 55 -18.58 3.14 -14.48
N PRO A 56 -17.66 4.10 -14.60
CA PRO A 56 -16.77 4.49 -13.50
C PRO A 56 -17.49 4.99 -12.24
N ALA A 57 -18.74 5.44 -12.35
CA ALA A 57 -19.55 5.91 -11.24
C ALA A 57 -20.44 4.82 -10.61
N ALA A 58 -20.44 3.60 -11.16
CA ALA A 58 -21.31 2.49 -10.73
C ALA A 58 -21.05 2.01 -9.30
N LEU A 59 -19.85 2.29 -8.75
CA LEU A 59 -19.42 1.88 -7.41
C LEU A 59 -18.72 3.05 -6.70
N SER A 60 -18.87 3.09 -5.38
CA SER A 60 -18.20 4.09 -4.53
C SER A 60 -17.04 3.48 -3.75
N LEU A 61 -15.90 4.19 -3.76
CA LEU A 61 -14.71 3.84 -2.99
C LEU A 61 -14.62 4.68 -1.72
N GLY A 62 -14.47 4.05 -0.56
CA GLY A 62 -14.11 4.71 0.68
C GLY A 62 -12.60 4.70 0.87
N VAL A 63 -11.96 5.87 0.77
CA VAL A 63 -10.50 6.02 0.86
C VAL A 63 -10.12 6.81 2.11
N ALA A 64 -9.10 6.36 2.84
CA ALA A 64 -8.62 7.06 4.02
C ALA A 64 -7.77 8.29 3.66
N THR A 65 -7.80 9.30 4.50
CA THR A 65 -6.97 10.50 4.55
C THR A 65 -6.99 11.41 3.32
N SER A 66 -6.68 10.90 2.12
CA SER A 66 -6.60 11.73 0.91
C SER A 66 -6.73 10.90 -0.37
N PHE A 67 -7.22 11.53 -1.41
CA PHE A 67 -7.13 11.01 -2.77
C PHE A 67 -5.66 10.85 -3.17
N GLY A 68 -5.30 9.75 -3.80
CA GLY A 68 -3.91 9.49 -4.19
C GLY A 68 -3.02 8.93 -3.08
N ASN A 69 -3.52 8.77 -1.85
CA ASN A 69 -2.75 8.10 -0.81
C ASN A 69 -2.47 6.63 -1.16
N LEU A 70 -1.67 5.98 -0.34
CA LEU A 70 -1.24 4.60 -0.60
C LEU A 70 -2.39 3.60 -0.71
N ASN A 71 -3.44 3.72 0.13
CA ASN A 71 -4.59 2.82 0.05
C ASN A 71 -5.32 3.01 -1.28
N HIS A 72 -5.49 4.26 -1.73
CA HIS A 72 -6.03 4.55 -3.05
C HIS A 72 -5.15 3.99 -4.16
N GLN A 73 -3.82 4.12 -4.05
CA GLN A 73 -2.87 3.56 -5.03
C GLN A 73 -3.04 2.04 -5.20
N GLY A 74 -3.34 1.32 -4.13
CA GLY A 74 -3.53 -0.15 -4.15
C GLY A 74 -4.66 -0.64 -5.04
N VAL A 75 -5.59 0.23 -5.41
CA VAL A 75 -6.68 -0.08 -6.35
C VAL A 75 -6.60 0.78 -7.63
N ALA A 76 -6.21 2.05 -7.53
CA ALA A 76 -6.15 2.95 -8.66
C ALA A 76 -5.07 2.56 -9.69
N ALA A 77 -4.03 1.86 -9.27
CA ALA A 77 -3.07 1.25 -10.18
C ALA A 77 -3.75 0.23 -11.13
N ALA A 78 -4.69 -0.58 -10.62
CA ALA A 78 -5.47 -1.49 -11.45
C ALA A 78 -6.45 -0.75 -12.37
N PHE A 79 -6.98 0.40 -11.94
CA PHE A 79 -7.80 1.23 -12.83
C PHE A 79 -6.98 1.73 -14.02
N LYS A 80 -5.78 2.26 -13.76
CA LYS A 80 -4.87 2.73 -14.81
C LYS A 80 -4.53 1.61 -15.79
N ASP A 81 -4.11 0.45 -15.29
CA ASP A 81 -3.78 -0.72 -16.13
C ASP A 81 -4.97 -1.16 -16.99
N ALA A 82 -6.18 -1.02 -16.47
CA ALA A 82 -7.42 -1.32 -17.16
C ALA A 82 -7.93 -0.19 -18.09
N GLY A 83 -7.26 0.97 -18.16
CA GLY A 83 -7.68 2.14 -18.95
C GLY A 83 -8.83 2.94 -18.33
N ILE A 84 -9.06 2.81 -17.01
CA ILE A 84 -10.07 3.57 -16.27
C ILE A 84 -9.45 4.84 -15.69
N ASP A 85 -10.03 6.01 -15.96
CA ASP A 85 -9.63 7.26 -15.32
C ASP A 85 -10.07 7.25 -13.84
N ALA A 86 -9.10 7.11 -12.92
CA ALA A 86 -9.37 7.06 -11.47
C ALA A 86 -10.11 8.30 -10.94
N ARG A 87 -10.01 9.45 -11.61
CA ARG A 87 -10.70 10.71 -11.23
C ARG A 87 -12.21 10.65 -11.48
N LYS A 88 -12.65 9.76 -12.37
CA LYS A 88 -14.07 9.54 -12.67
C LYS A 88 -14.71 8.52 -11.73
N VAL A 89 -13.92 7.76 -10.99
CA VAL A 89 -14.41 6.80 -10.00
C VAL A 89 -14.92 7.56 -8.78
N ARG A 90 -16.15 7.28 -8.36
CA ARG A 90 -16.76 7.92 -7.20
C ARG A 90 -15.98 7.58 -5.92
N THR A 91 -15.15 8.51 -5.47
CA THR A 91 -14.29 8.34 -4.29
C THR A 91 -14.72 9.25 -3.16
N VAL A 92 -14.94 8.67 -1.98
CA VAL A 92 -15.28 9.37 -0.73
C VAL A 92 -14.09 9.29 0.21
N ILE A 93 -13.64 10.45 0.71
CA ILE A 93 -12.48 10.54 1.60
C ILE A 93 -12.96 10.50 3.06
N PHE A 94 -12.32 9.66 3.85
CA PHE A 94 -12.57 9.50 5.29
C PHE A 94 -11.32 9.86 6.10
N PRO A 95 -11.45 10.28 7.38
CA PRO A 95 -10.29 10.67 8.19
C PRO A 95 -9.33 9.51 8.51
N SER A 96 -9.78 8.25 8.40
CA SER A 96 -8.95 7.07 8.66
C SER A 96 -9.46 5.83 7.92
N GLY A 97 -8.63 4.77 7.86
CA GLY A 97 -9.04 3.47 7.34
C GLY A 97 -10.20 2.85 8.14
N GLY A 98 -10.21 3.03 9.47
CA GLY A 98 -11.32 2.59 10.32
C GLY A 98 -12.64 3.28 9.96
N ALA A 99 -12.62 4.60 9.73
CA ALA A 99 -13.82 5.34 9.31
C ALA A 99 -14.32 4.90 7.93
N ALA A 100 -13.42 4.68 6.96
CA ALA A 100 -13.77 4.14 5.65
C ALA A 100 -14.40 2.73 5.76
N THR A 101 -13.85 1.90 6.66
CA THR A 101 -14.38 0.54 6.91
C THR A 101 -15.74 0.58 7.59
N THR A 102 -15.96 1.49 8.54
CA THR A 102 -17.28 1.71 9.15
C THR A 102 -18.31 2.12 8.10
N ALA A 103 -17.94 3.00 7.17
CA ALA A 103 -18.81 3.39 6.06
C ALA A 103 -19.08 2.22 5.10
N LEU A 104 -18.11 1.33 4.90
CA LEU A 104 -18.28 0.09 4.13
C LEU A 104 -19.32 -0.82 4.80
N PHE A 105 -19.23 -1.03 6.11
CA PHE A 105 -20.18 -1.86 6.87
C PHE A 105 -21.59 -1.30 6.82
N GLY A 106 -21.74 0.03 6.90
CA GLY A 106 -23.02 0.72 6.78
C GLY A 106 -23.58 0.78 5.36
N GLY A 107 -22.85 0.29 4.35
CA GLY A 107 -23.28 0.36 2.94
C GLY A 107 -23.23 1.76 2.32
N HIS A 108 -22.52 2.70 2.98
CA HIS A 108 -22.32 4.07 2.46
C HIS A 108 -21.27 4.13 1.36
N VAL A 109 -20.39 3.14 1.29
CA VAL A 109 -19.47 2.88 0.18
C VAL A 109 -19.49 1.39 -0.16
N ASP A 110 -19.13 1.07 -1.41
CA ASP A 110 -19.16 -0.30 -1.93
C ASP A 110 -17.84 -1.02 -1.72
N VAL A 111 -16.73 -0.29 -1.78
CA VAL A 111 -15.35 -0.81 -1.74
C VAL A 111 -14.50 0.05 -0.82
N ALA A 112 -13.63 -0.59 -0.02
CA ALA A 112 -12.63 0.10 0.81
C ALA A 112 -11.25 -0.54 0.64
N PRO A 113 -10.28 0.15 -0.01
CA PRO A 113 -8.89 -0.25 0.02
C PRO A 113 -8.28 0.09 1.37
N ILE A 114 -7.73 -0.90 2.07
CA ILE A 114 -7.13 -0.77 3.40
C ILE A 114 -5.84 -1.58 3.49
N THR A 115 -5.05 -1.39 4.55
CA THR A 115 -3.84 -2.20 4.75
C THR A 115 -4.19 -3.68 4.92
N LEU A 116 -3.34 -4.55 4.37
CA LEU A 116 -3.62 -5.99 4.35
C LEU A 116 -3.71 -6.58 5.76
N ALA A 117 -2.85 -6.14 6.69
CA ALA A 117 -2.90 -6.58 8.09
C ALA A 117 -4.25 -6.25 8.75
N PHE A 118 -4.79 -5.06 8.52
CA PHE A 118 -6.11 -4.68 9.02
C PHE A 118 -7.22 -5.47 8.32
N ALA A 119 -7.14 -5.63 7.00
CA ALA A 119 -8.09 -6.46 6.26
C ALA A 119 -8.11 -7.92 6.73
N ALA A 120 -6.95 -8.49 7.06
CA ALA A 120 -6.84 -9.86 7.61
C ALA A 120 -7.54 -10.00 8.96
N SER A 121 -7.44 -9.00 9.84
CA SER A 121 -8.18 -9.00 11.12
C SER A 121 -9.70 -9.01 10.92
N LEU A 122 -10.19 -8.27 9.94
CA LEU A 122 -11.61 -8.23 9.59
C LEU A 122 -12.07 -9.51 8.87
N LEU A 123 -11.23 -10.07 8.01
CA LEU A 123 -11.49 -11.34 7.31
C LEU A 123 -11.63 -12.49 8.30
N ARG A 124 -10.78 -12.55 9.34
CA ARG A 124 -10.85 -13.56 10.41
C ARG A 124 -12.21 -13.57 11.10
N ASN A 125 -12.86 -12.41 11.22
CA ASN A 125 -14.18 -12.24 11.82
C ASN A 125 -15.32 -12.25 10.80
N ASN A 126 -15.08 -12.65 9.55
CA ASN A 126 -16.06 -12.63 8.45
C ASN A 126 -16.74 -11.27 8.23
N GLN A 127 -16.06 -10.16 8.56
CA GLN A 127 -16.59 -8.80 8.42
C GLN A 127 -16.38 -8.22 7.01
N VAL A 128 -15.40 -8.76 6.26
CA VAL A 128 -15.12 -8.37 4.88
C VAL A 128 -14.82 -9.58 4.00
N ARG A 129 -14.96 -9.40 2.70
CA ARG A 129 -14.30 -10.19 1.66
C ARG A 129 -13.18 -9.36 1.05
N ILE A 130 -12.04 -9.98 0.79
CA ILE A 130 -10.92 -9.36 0.07
C ILE A 130 -11.01 -9.79 -1.40
N LEU A 131 -11.15 -8.84 -2.31
CA LEU A 131 -11.25 -9.08 -3.75
C LEU A 131 -9.89 -9.29 -4.42
N ALA A 132 -8.89 -8.56 -3.93
CA ALA A 132 -7.51 -8.64 -4.42
C ALA A 132 -6.56 -8.03 -3.38
N MET A 133 -5.29 -8.46 -3.41
CA MET A 133 -4.21 -7.81 -2.68
C MET A 133 -3.08 -7.36 -3.61
N SER A 134 -2.36 -6.30 -3.20
CA SER A 134 -1.26 -5.72 -4.00
C SER A 134 0.09 -6.42 -3.80
N ALA A 135 0.11 -7.59 -3.16
CA ALA A 135 1.31 -8.40 -2.96
C ALA A 135 1.77 -9.06 -4.28
N PRO A 136 3.08 -9.37 -4.43
CA PRO A 136 3.60 -10.02 -5.63
C PRO A 136 3.09 -11.46 -5.77
N ASN A 137 2.90 -12.15 -4.66
CA ASN A 137 2.39 -13.53 -4.55
C ASN A 137 1.37 -13.61 -3.41
N ARG A 138 0.58 -14.68 -3.36
CA ARG A 138 -0.29 -14.96 -2.21
C ARG A 138 0.54 -15.09 -0.94
N LEU A 139 -0.03 -14.65 0.16
CA LEU A 139 0.58 -14.83 1.47
C LEU A 139 0.00 -16.08 2.16
N PRO A 140 0.77 -16.76 3.01
CA PRO A 140 0.34 -18.00 3.65
C PRO A 140 -0.77 -17.80 4.69
N GLY A 141 -1.27 -18.93 5.23
CA GLY A 141 -2.24 -18.95 6.32
C GLY A 141 -3.60 -18.38 5.90
N LEU A 142 -4.16 -17.47 6.68
CA LEU A 142 -5.49 -16.88 6.47
C LEU A 142 -5.67 -16.25 5.07
N LEU A 143 -4.58 -15.80 4.45
CA LEU A 143 -4.59 -15.11 3.18
C LEU A 143 -4.27 -16.00 1.97
N ALA A 144 -4.08 -17.31 2.17
CA ALA A 144 -3.70 -18.25 1.11
C ALA A 144 -4.70 -18.30 -0.06
N GLU A 145 -5.99 -18.11 0.25
CA GLU A 145 -7.06 -18.11 -0.76
C GLU A 145 -7.34 -16.71 -1.34
N VAL A 146 -6.70 -15.65 -0.82
CA VAL A 146 -6.89 -14.30 -1.33
C VAL A 146 -6.03 -14.11 -2.59
N PRO A 147 -6.63 -13.81 -3.76
CA PRO A 147 -5.87 -13.63 -4.98
C PRO A 147 -5.11 -12.30 -4.99
N THR A 148 -3.97 -12.29 -5.67
CA THR A 148 -3.26 -11.04 -6.00
C THR A 148 -3.87 -10.38 -7.23
N TRP A 149 -3.55 -9.10 -7.47
CA TRP A 149 -3.89 -8.44 -8.72
C TRP A 149 -3.25 -9.14 -9.93
N ARG A 150 -2.01 -9.63 -9.79
CA ARG A 150 -1.28 -10.31 -10.86
C ARG A 150 -1.98 -11.59 -11.31
N GLU A 151 -2.46 -12.40 -10.39
CA GLU A 151 -3.24 -13.62 -10.71
C GLU A 151 -4.54 -13.30 -11.45
N GLN A 152 -5.06 -12.10 -11.29
CA GLN A 152 -6.29 -11.63 -11.95
C GLN A 152 -6.01 -10.90 -13.27
N GLY A 153 -4.73 -10.84 -13.71
CA GLY A 153 -4.34 -10.29 -15.01
C GLY A 153 -3.92 -8.81 -14.98
N TYR A 154 -3.71 -8.23 -13.78
CA TYR A 154 -3.24 -6.85 -13.59
C TYR A 154 -1.85 -6.86 -12.96
N ASP A 155 -0.82 -6.39 -13.66
CA ASP A 155 0.56 -6.38 -13.13
C ASP A 155 0.76 -5.25 -12.10
N ILE A 156 0.06 -5.37 -10.98
CA ILE A 156 0.06 -4.38 -9.92
C ILE A 156 0.87 -4.87 -8.72
N LEU A 157 1.84 -4.05 -8.36
CA LEU A 157 2.60 -4.16 -7.13
C LEU A 157 2.61 -2.80 -6.42
N VAL A 158 1.83 -2.65 -5.37
CA VAL A 158 1.84 -1.45 -4.54
C VAL A 158 2.22 -1.84 -3.12
N THR A 159 3.37 -1.35 -2.69
CA THR A 159 3.94 -1.63 -1.37
C THR A 159 3.99 -0.38 -0.51
N ASN A 160 3.67 -0.53 0.76
CA ASN A 160 4.01 0.44 1.80
C ASN A 160 5.28 -0.05 2.49
N TRP A 161 6.42 0.30 1.93
CA TRP A 161 7.68 -0.04 2.55
C TRP A 161 7.84 0.66 3.90
N ARG A 162 8.58 0.01 4.80
CA ARG A 162 8.98 0.55 6.11
C ARG A 162 10.48 0.49 6.24
N GLY A 163 11.06 1.58 6.74
CA GLY A 163 12.51 1.68 6.91
C GLY A 163 12.91 2.75 7.90
N PHE A 164 14.19 2.97 8.02
CA PHE A 164 14.79 3.95 8.90
C PHE A 164 15.62 4.95 8.10
N VAL A 165 15.45 6.20 8.41
CA VAL A 165 16.27 7.32 7.96
C VAL A 165 16.78 8.07 9.17
N GLY A 166 17.95 8.67 9.06
CA GLY A 166 18.55 9.52 10.07
C GLY A 166 18.69 10.97 9.60
N PRO A 167 19.19 11.86 10.45
CA PRO A 167 19.49 13.23 10.08
C PRO A 167 20.44 13.29 8.88
N LYS A 168 20.33 14.34 8.08
CA LYS A 168 21.28 14.56 6.97
C LYS A 168 22.70 14.67 7.48
N GLY A 169 23.63 14.01 6.78
CA GLY A 169 25.06 14.11 7.09
C GLY A 169 25.54 13.15 8.18
N MET A 170 24.82 12.07 8.46
CA MET A 170 25.39 10.99 9.31
C MET A 170 26.73 10.50 8.76
N SER A 171 27.68 10.27 9.64
CA SER A 171 29.00 9.70 9.29
C SER A 171 28.85 8.25 8.81
N ALA A 172 29.81 7.78 8.02
CA ALA A 172 29.87 6.38 7.58
C ALA A 172 29.85 5.38 8.75
N ALA A 173 30.53 5.72 9.86
CA ALA A 173 30.53 4.89 11.07
C ALA A 173 29.14 4.79 11.73
N GLN A 174 28.40 5.90 11.79
CA GLN A 174 27.02 5.92 12.31
C GLN A 174 26.08 5.11 11.43
N ILE A 175 26.19 5.26 10.12
CA ILE A 175 25.37 4.49 9.16
C ILE A 175 25.65 3.00 9.32
N ALA A 176 26.95 2.59 9.31
CA ALA A 176 27.34 1.19 9.44
C ALA A 176 26.87 0.58 10.77
N TYR A 177 26.95 1.33 11.86
CA TYR A 177 26.46 0.88 13.17
C TYR A 177 24.98 0.53 13.14
N TRP A 178 24.13 1.47 12.69
CA TRP A 178 22.69 1.28 12.65
C TRP A 178 22.25 0.25 11.61
N GLU A 179 22.89 0.22 10.46
CA GLU A 179 22.65 -0.79 9.42
C GLU A 179 22.90 -2.20 9.97
N ASN A 180 24.02 -2.41 10.69
CA ASN A 180 24.34 -3.69 11.31
C ASN A 180 23.35 -4.09 12.41
N VAL A 181 22.91 -3.13 13.25
CA VAL A 181 21.87 -3.38 14.27
C VAL A 181 20.56 -3.84 13.62
N LEU A 182 20.10 -3.12 12.58
CA LEU A 182 18.85 -3.41 11.88
C LEU A 182 18.93 -4.71 11.06
N LYS A 183 20.12 -5.01 10.50
CA LYS A 183 20.37 -6.28 9.83
C LYS A 183 20.20 -7.46 10.80
N ARG A 184 20.86 -7.42 11.97
CA ARG A 184 20.71 -8.47 12.98
C ARG A 184 19.28 -8.62 13.45
N LEU A 185 18.53 -7.50 13.62
CA LEU A 185 17.11 -7.54 13.93
C LEU A 185 16.35 -8.28 12.82
N SER A 186 16.60 -7.95 11.55
CA SER A 186 15.90 -8.57 10.42
C SER A 186 16.12 -10.09 10.29
N GLU A 187 17.18 -10.60 10.88
CA GLU A 187 17.56 -12.02 10.89
C GLU A 187 17.04 -12.77 12.12
N SER A 188 16.53 -12.07 13.16
CA SER A 188 16.06 -12.67 14.40
C SER A 188 14.73 -13.43 14.22
N ASP A 189 14.50 -14.42 15.08
CA ASP A 189 13.29 -15.21 15.04
C ASP A 189 12.07 -14.42 15.54
N GLU A 190 12.27 -13.51 16.47
CA GLU A 190 11.25 -12.58 16.95
C GLU A 190 10.76 -11.69 15.80
N TRP A 191 11.68 -11.18 14.97
CA TRP A 191 11.30 -10.36 13.81
C TRP A 191 10.54 -11.17 12.76
N LYS A 192 10.94 -12.39 12.49
CA LYS A 192 10.23 -13.28 11.58
C LYS A 192 8.81 -13.57 12.06
N ALA A 193 8.63 -13.81 13.37
CA ALA A 193 7.32 -14.01 13.96
C ALA A 193 6.43 -12.75 13.83
N GLU A 194 7.00 -11.54 14.01
CA GLU A 194 6.28 -10.29 13.79
C GLU A 194 5.86 -10.10 12.33
N LEU A 195 6.74 -10.44 11.36
CA LEU A 195 6.40 -10.38 9.95
C LEU A 195 5.22 -11.31 9.61
N GLU A 196 5.22 -12.54 10.10
CA GLU A 196 4.12 -13.50 9.91
C GLU A 196 2.82 -13.03 10.55
N THR A 197 2.89 -12.57 11.80
CA THR A 197 1.71 -12.10 12.56
C THR A 197 1.00 -10.96 11.87
N ASN A 198 1.78 -10.07 11.23
CA ASN A 198 1.26 -8.86 10.59
C ASN A 198 1.09 -8.99 9.07
N PHE A 199 1.35 -10.16 8.49
CA PHE A 199 1.32 -10.38 7.03
C PHE A 199 2.24 -9.40 6.27
N TRP A 200 3.41 -9.09 6.86
CA TRP A 200 4.44 -8.28 6.23
C TRP A 200 5.46 -9.17 5.51
N SER A 201 6.04 -8.66 4.46
CA SER A 201 7.15 -9.34 3.78
C SER A 201 8.48 -8.70 4.17
N GLY A 202 9.36 -9.46 4.79
CA GLY A 202 10.73 -9.03 5.08
C GLY A 202 11.46 -8.65 3.79
N ASP A 203 12.09 -7.49 3.79
CA ASP A 203 12.81 -6.95 2.63
C ASP A 203 13.90 -5.99 3.11
N PHE A 204 14.91 -6.59 3.76
CA PHE A 204 16.03 -5.83 4.26
C PHE A 204 16.91 -5.31 3.11
N MET A 205 17.13 -4.01 3.11
CA MET A 205 18.12 -3.34 2.25
C MET A 205 18.97 -2.42 3.12
N GLY A 206 20.27 -2.50 2.99
CA GLY A 206 21.19 -1.56 3.64
C GLY A 206 21.09 -0.16 3.03
N SER A 207 21.83 0.77 3.62
CA SER A 207 21.76 2.21 3.33
C SER A 207 21.88 2.54 1.82
N ALA A 208 22.91 1.99 1.15
CA ALA A 208 23.18 2.27 -0.25
C ALA A 208 22.05 1.74 -1.19
N ASP A 209 21.55 0.55 -0.92
CA ASP A 209 20.49 -0.04 -1.74
C ASP A 209 19.12 0.58 -1.43
N MET A 210 18.88 0.97 -0.17
CA MET A 210 17.71 1.76 0.19
C MET A 210 17.68 3.10 -0.55
N LEU A 211 18.81 3.79 -0.69
CA LEU A 211 18.85 5.06 -1.44
C LEU A 211 18.45 4.85 -2.90
N LYS A 212 19.02 3.87 -3.58
CA LYS A 212 18.64 3.51 -4.97
C LYS A 212 17.16 3.11 -5.08
N PHE A 213 16.65 2.42 -4.06
CA PHE A 213 15.24 2.07 -3.97
C PHE A 213 14.37 3.33 -3.86
N LEU A 214 14.72 4.29 -2.97
CA LEU A 214 13.97 5.55 -2.81
C LEU A 214 13.93 6.38 -4.10
N GLU A 215 15.03 6.43 -4.86
CA GLU A 215 15.09 7.11 -6.15
C GLU A 215 14.07 6.53 -7.14
N ARG A 216 14.06 5.20 -7.28
CA ARG A 216 13.12 4.51 -8.17
C ARG A 216 11.67 4.65 -7.72
N ASP A 217 11.41 4.45 -6.42
CA ASP A 217 10.05 4.53 -5.87
C ASP A 217 9.51 5.96 -5.92
N ASN A 218 10.37 6.98 -5.77
CA ASN A 218 10.00 8.38 -5.94
C ASN A 218 9.57 8.68 -7.39
N ALA A 219 10.31 8.16 -8.37
CA ALA A 219 9.95 8.34 -9.79
C ALA A 219 8.60 7.65 -10.11
N GLN A 220 8.37 6.45 -9.59
CA GLN A 220 7.11 5.73 -9.75
C GLN A 220 5.94 6.47 -9.08
N ALA A 221 6.14 6.96 -7.84
CA ALA A 221 5.14 7.72 -7.10
C ALA A 221 4.77 9.02 -7.84
N ARG A 222 5.76 9.73 -8.38
CA ARG A 222 5.53 10.93 -9.21
C ARG A 222 4.68 10.60 -10.43
N GLY A 223 5.03 9.56 -11.19
CA GLY A 223 4.26 9.14 -12.36
C GLY A 223 2.80 8.85 -12.03
N PHE A 224 2.54 8.12 -10.93
CA PHE A 224 1.19 7.86 -10.46
C PHE A 224 0.44 9.16 -10.09
N LEU A 225 1.07 10.05 -9.31
CA LEU A 225 0.44 11.31 -8.87
C LEU A 225 0.17 12.26 -10.05
N VAL A 226 1.01 12.27 -11.08
CA VAL A 226 0.76 13.00 -12.34
C VAL A 226 -0.47 12.45 -13.05
N ASP A 227 -0.58 11.13 -13.18
CA ASP A 227 -1.72 10.47 -13.85
C ASP A 227 -3.07 10.80 -13.21
N ILE A 228 -3.11 10.97 -11.90
CA ILE A 228 -4.33 11.34 -11.18
C ILE A 228 -4.46 12.86 -10.94
N GLY A 229 -3.56 13.67 -11.53
CA GLY A 229 -3.61 15.13 -11.49
C GLY A 229 -3.22 15.78 -10.16
N LEU A 230 -2.48 15.08 -9.30
CA LEU A 230 -2.03 15.58 -7.98
C LEU A 230 -0.57 16.09 -7.97
N ALA A 231 0.21 15.80 -8.99
CA ALA A 231 1.56 16.34 -9.19
C ALA A 231 1.75 16.83 -10.63
N LYS A 232 2.80 17.68 -10.84
CA LYS A 232 3.21 18.18 -12.15
C LYS A 232 4.45 17.45 -12.65
#